data_ba56d388d255c014bf9f315adf0e0e5d
#
_entry.id   ba56d388d255c014bf9f315adf0e0e5d
#
_cell.length_a   1.000
_cell.length_b   1.000
_cell.length_c   1.000
_cell.angle_alpha   90.00
_cell.angle_beta   90.00
_cell.angle_gamma   90.00
#
_symmetry.space_group_name_H-M   'P 1'
#
loop_
_entity.id
_entity.type
_entity.pdbx_description
1 polymer ?
#
loop_
_entity_poly.entity_id
_entity_poly.type
_entity_poly.pdbx_seq_one_letter_code
_entity_poly.pdbx_strand_id
1 'polypeptide(L)'
;SSSDSTTAAAGSGESKTEAAADSGNSGDVKVIKLFHRFPDDPCNSFIESKLAEYESLHPDIKFEVTSAQNQPYKEKIKVVVGSDECPDIFFSFCGEFSERFIREGLLLDLTPYMEADPDWKASLMETQMNEYTTADGMVYGIPFRLDAKEFFYNKDIFNELGLEVPETWDQFIDVLDKIKASGMDSIAEGNQDKWPSAHYIGALNEQLVDDETRAKDYNPKTGEFTDPGYAEALEKYQQ
;
A
#
# COMPACT_ATOMS: atom_id res chain seq x y z
N SER A 1 54.99 49.35 -25.90
CA SER A 1 54.60 50.76 -25.98
C SER A 1 53.24 50.91 -25.30
N SER A 2 53.23 51.29 -24.04
CA SER A 2 53.09 52.72 -23.61
C SER A 2 51.64 53.18 -23.76
N SER A 3 50.94 53.68 -22.85
CA SER A 3 51.14 54.42 -21.60
C SER A 3 49.75 54.79 -21.09
N ASP A 4 49.53 54.70 -19.84
CA ASP A 4 49.31 55.83 -18.89
C ASP A 4 48.22 56.83 -19.30
N SER A 5 47.34 57.22 -18.52
CA SER A 5 47.32 57.75 -17.13
C SER A 5 45.90 58.23 -16.76
N THR A 6 45.47 57.97 -15.54
CA THR A 6 45.26 58.89 -14.44
C THR A 6 44.24 60.06 -14.60
N THR A 7 43.23 60.19 -13.82
CA THR A 7 43.01 61.05 -12.67
C THR A 7 41.51 61.29 -12.44
N ALA A 8 40.96 60.86 -11.35
CA ALA A 8 40.62 61.56 -10.08
C ALA A 8 39.37 62.45 -10.13
N ALA A 9 38.46 62.15 -9.31
CA ALA A 9 38.03 62.71 -8.06
C ALA A 9 36.63 63.36 -8.00
N ALA A 10 36.02 63.05 -6.89
CA ALA A 10 35.07 63.83 -6.07
C ALA A 10 33.61 63.87 -6.57
N GLY A 11 32.61 63.55 -5.79
CA GLY A 11 32.42 63.51 -4.36
C GLY A 11 30.97 63.86 -4.08
N SER A 12 30.51 63.52 -2.90
CA SER A 12 29.21 63.87 -2.26
C SER A 12 28.05 62.97 -2.68
N GLY A 13 27.38 62.25 -1.81
CA GLY A 13 27.08 62.42 -0.45
C GLY A 13 25.63 62.02 -0.21
N GLU A 14 25.38 61.20 0.82
CA GLU A 14 24.09 60.99 1.45
C GLU A 14 23.00 60.18 0.69
N SER A 15 22.45 59.14 1.18
CA SER A 15 21.82 58.92 2.44
C SER A 15 21.63 57.41 2.68
N LYS A 16 22.11 56.93 3.80
CA LYS A 16 21.73 55.61 4.34
C LYS A 16 20.27 55.64 4.71
N THR A 17 19.51 54.78 4.04
CA THR A 17 18.27 54.25 4.64
C THR A 17 18.54 52.78 4.86
N GLU A 18 18.78 52.38 6.07
CA GLU A 18 18.77 51.00 6.53
C GLU A 18 17.34 50.48 6.39
N ALA A 19 17.08 49.76 5.33
CA ALA A 19 15.95 48.84 5.28
C ALA A 19 16.37 47.58 6.06
N ALA A 20 15.68 47.35 7.15
CA ALA A 20 15.80 46.15 7.95
C ALA A 20 15.72 44.94 7.01
N ALA A 21 16.81 44.17 6.95
CA ALA A 21 16.81 42.89 6.36
C ALA A 21 15.93 42.00 7.23
N ASP A 22 14.74 41.69 6.74
CA ASP A 22 13.96 40.57 7.18
C ASP A 22 14.84 39.34 6.92
N SER A 23 15.46 38.82 7.96
CA SER A 23 16.17 37.56 7.97
C SER A 23 15.11 36.44 7.91
N GLY A 24 14.47 36.28 6.76
CA GLY A 24 13.74 35.09 6.42
C GLY A 24 14.72 33.92 6.51
N ASN A 25 14.54 33.11 7.52
CA ASN A 25 15.20 31.84 7.69
C ASN A 25 14.86 30.98 6.46
N SER A 26 15.70 30.97 5.43
CA SER A 26 15.63 30.02 4.35
C SER A 26 16.17 28.69 4.89
N GLY A 27 15.38 28.04 5.74
CA GLY A 27 15.57 26.65 6.08
C GLY A 27 15.56 25.85 4.78
N ASP A 28 16.53 24.98 4.59
CA ASP A 28 16.58 24.09 3.44
C ASP A 28 15.26 23.33 3.36
N VAL A 29 14.56 23.46 2.22
CA VAL A 29 13.30 22.73 1.97
C VAL A 29 13.63 21.25 1.93
N LYS A 30 13.01 20.47 2.80
CA LYS A 30 13.14 19.02 2.86
C LYS A 30 12.22 18.39 1.82
N VAL A 31 12.79 17.64 0.90
CA VAL A 31 12.05 16.86 -0.10
C VAL A 31 11.80 15.46 0.45
N ILE A 32 10.53 15.04 0.46
CA ILE A 32 10.09 13.69 0.85
C ILE A 32 9.62 12.96 -0.42
N LYS A 33 10.29 11.88 -0.75
CA LYS A 33 9.94 11.02 -1.90
C LYS A 33 8.86 10.03 -1.50
N LEU A 34 7.73 10.06 -2.21
CA LEU A 34 6.61 9.15 -2.01
C LEU A 34 6.35 8.33 -3.27
N PHE A 35 6.26 7.01 -3.13
CA PHE A 35 5.92 6.11 -4.22
C PHE A 35 4.67 5.28 -3.89
N HIS A 36 3.62 5.39 -4.72
CA HIS A 36 2.36 4.67 -4.52
C HIS A 36 1.82 3.98 -5.77
N ARG A 37 0.84 3.08 -5.59
CA ARG A 37 0.26 2.26 -6.67
C ARG A 37 -1.08 2.75 -7.22
N PHE A 38 -1.46 3.98 -6.98
CA PHE A 38 -2.77 4.53 -7.32
C PHE A 38 -2.64 5.69 -8.31
N PRO A 39 -2.23 5.43 -9.59
CA PRO A 39 -2.07 6.51 -10.57
C PRO A 39 -3.41 7.08 -11.07
N ASP A 40 -4.54 6.38 -10.81
CA ASP A 40 -5.86 6.74 -11.29
C ASP A 40 -6.74 7.33 -10.19
N ASP A 41 -7.72 8.11 -10.61
CA ASP A 41 -8.74 8.67 -9.74
C ASP A 41 -9.76 7.62 -9.27
N PRO A 42 -10.36 7.82 -8.08
CA PRO A 42 -10.24 9.00 -7.20
C PRO A 42 -9.05 8.96 -6.23
N CYS A 43 -8.30 7.86 -6.17
CA CYS A 43 -7.23 7.69 -5.17
C CYS A 43 -6.07 8.66 -5.43
N ASN A 44 -5.68 8.86 -6.68
CA ASN A 44 -4.59 9.77 -7.00
C ASN A 44 -4.89 11.20 -6.55
N SER A 45 -6.02 11.75 -6.98
CA SER A 45 -6.44 13.11 -6.60
C SER A 45 -6.57 13.27 -5.07
N PHE A 46 -7.04 12.24 -4.37
CA PHE A 46 -7.10 12.26 -2.91
C PHE A 46 -5.71 12.39 -2.29
N ILE A 47 -4.75 11.57 -2.72
CA ILE A 47 -3.37 11.61 -2.22
C ILE A 47 -2.77 12.99 -2.50
N GLU A 48 -2.82 13.47 -3.75
CA GLU A 48 -2.29 14.77 -4.15
C GLU A 48 -2.89 15.91 -3.32
N SER A 49 -4.21 15.88 -3.08
CA SER A 49 -4.87 16.91 -2.28
C SER A 49 -4.39 16.93 -0.83
N LYS A 50 -4.15 15.75 -0.23
CA LYS A 50 -3.67 15.66 1.15
C LYS A 50 -2.21 16.05 1.29
N LEU A 51 -1.39 15.73 0.32
CA LEU A 51 0.01 16.18 0.29
C LEU A 51 0.10 17.71 0.13
N ALA A 52 -0.70 18.29 -0.76
CA ALA A 52 -0.78 19.73 -0.94
C ALA A 52 -1.28 20.46 0.33
N GLU A 53 -2.27 19.90 1.03
CA GLU A 53 -2.73 20.38 2.32
C GLU A 53 -1.58 20.36 3.36
N TYR A 54 -0.85 19.26 3.45
CA TYR A 54 0.29 19.13 4.36
C TYR A 54 1.41 20.12 4.04
N GLU A 55 1.78 20.28 2.76
CA GLU A 55 2.77 21.27 2.32
C GLU A 55 2.36 22.71 2.66
N SER A 56 1.07 23.01 2.62
CA SER A 56 0.56 24.34 2.99
C SER A 56 0.73 24.65 4.48
N LEU A 57 0.68 23.62 5.32
CA LEU A 57 0.87 23.72 6.77
C LEU A 57 2.36 23.63 7.17
N HIS A 58 3.19 23.04 6.31
CA HIS A 58 4.62 22.79 6.53
C HIS A 58 5.44 23.29 5.34
N PRO A 59 5.67 24.63 5.21
CA PRO A 59 6.29 25.22 4.02
C PRO A 59 7.76 24.83 3.81
N ASP A 60 8.39 24.23 4.81
CA ASP A 60 9.73 23.63 4.76
C ASP A 60 9.75 22.20 4.20
N ILE A 61 8.57 21.63 3.86
CA ILE A 61 8.43 20.27 3.30
C ILE A 61 7.85 20.34 1.91
N LYS A 62 8.39 19.49 1.01
CA LYS A 62 7.89 19.23 -0.33
C LYS A 62 7.83 17.74 -0.61
N PHE A 63 6.80 17.30 -1.32
CA PHE A 63 6.67 15.90 -1.76
C PHE A 63 7.05 15.75 -3.22
N GLU A 64 7.90 14.77 -3.49
CA GLU A 64 8.15 14.25 -4.83
C GLU A 64 7.42 12.92 -4.99
N VAL A 65 6.31 12.93 -5.75
CA VAL A 65 5.40 11.79 -5.86
C VAL A 65 5.64 11.04 -7.15
N THR A 66 5.80 9.73 -7.02
CA THR A 66 5.84 8.78 -8.14
C THR A 66 4.70 7.78 -7.98
N SER A 67 4.05 7.42 -9.09
CA SER A 67 3.01 6.40 -9.08
C SER A 67 3.18 5.40 -10.22
N ALA A 68 2.64 4.20 -10.06
CA ALA A 68 2.60 3.17 -11.10
C ALA A 68 1.42 2.23 -10.87
N GLN A 69 0.92 1.60 -11.93
CA GLN A 69 -0.10 0.57 -11.83
C GLN A 69 0.39 -0.65 -11.02
N ASN A 70 -0.57 -1.43 -10.50
CA ASN A 70 -0.36 -2.50 -9.54
C ASN A 70 0.84 -3.41 -9.84
N GLN A 71 0.91 -4.01 -11.02
CA GLN A 71 2.01 -4.95 -11.34
C GLN A 71 3.35 -4.25 -11.60
N PRO A 72 3.43 -3.20 -12.44
CA PRO A 72 4.67 -2.41 -12.56
C PRO A 72 5.14 -1.83 -11.21
N TYR A 73 4.21 -1.43 -10.34
CA TYR A 73 4.53 -0.98 -8.98
C TYR A 73 5.23 -2.09 -8.17
N LYS A 74 4.62 -3.29 -8.14
CA LYS A 74 5.18 -4.44 -7.40
C LYS A 74 6.58 -4.83 -7.87
N GLU A 75 6.84 -4.74 -9.17
CA GLU A 75 8.14 -5.04 -9.75
C GLU A 75 9.17 -3.98 -9.35
N LYS A 76 8.80 -2.70 -9.52
CA LYS A 76 9.70 -1.58 -9.26
C LYS A 76 10.05 -1.44 -7.78
N ILE A 77 9.06 -1.53 -6.87
CA ILE A 77 9.30 -1.34 -5.42
C ILE A 77 10.25 -2.40 -4.85
N LYS A 78 10.20 -3.63 -5.36
CA LYS A 78 11.11 -4.71 -4.96
C LYS A 78 12.58 -4.42 -5.27
N VAL A 79 12.83 -3.59 -6.26
CA VAL A 79 14.17 -3.24 -6.72
C VAL A 79 14.68 -1.98 -6.03
N VAL A 80 13.80 -0.98 -5.86
CA VAL A 80 14.23 0.33 -5.35
C VAL A 80 14.36 0.37 -3.84
N VAL A 81 13.57 -0.41 -3.10
CA VAL A 81 13.73 -0.52 -1.64
C VAL A 81 15.06 -1.20 -1.33
N GLY A 82 15.91 -0.52 -0.57
CA GLY A 82 17.29 -0.96 -0.29
C GLY A 82 18.34 -0.44 -1.29
N SER A 83 17.97 0.41 -2.25
CA SER A 83 18.89 1.14 -3.13
C SER A 83 19.00 2.62 -2.75
N ASP A 84 19.93 3.34 -3.37
CA ASP A 84 20.08 4.80 -3.20
C ASP A 84 18.87 5.60 -3.74
N GLU A 85 18.01 4.97 -4.54
CA GLU A 85 16.77 5.54 -5.07
C GLU A 85 15.53 5.20 -4.22
N CYS A 86 15.72 4.61 -3.04
CA CYS A 86 14.62 4.24 -2.15
C CYS A 86 13.77 5.48 -1.83
N PRO A 87 12.44 5.42 -2.00
CA PRO A 87 11.55 6.47 -1.53
C PRO A 87 11.51 6.50 0.00
N ASP A 88 11.28 7.68 0.58
CA ASP A 88 11.12 7.85 2.03
C ASP A 88 9.82 7.21 2.53
N ILE A 89 8.76 7.30 1.71
CA ILE A 89 7.45 6.70 1.99
C ILE A 89 7.01 5.91 0.76
N PHE A 90 6.55 4.69 1.00
CA PHE A 90 6.01 3.88 -0.08
C PHE A 90 4.82 3.02 0.37
N PHE A 91 3.93 2.72 -0.57
CA PHE A 91 2.83 1.80 -0.35
C PHE A 91 3.36 0.36 -0.33
N SER A 92 2.86 -0.45 0.60
CA SER A 92 3.16 -1.87 0.64
C SER A 92 1.87 -2.72 0.70
N PHE A 93 2.02 -4.01 0.48
CA PHE A 93 1.00 -5.01 0.73
C PHE A 93 1.37 -5.73 2.02
N CYS A 94 0.36 -6.25 2.73
CA CYS A 94 0.56 -7.03 3.95
C CYS A 94 1.21 -8.41 3.68
N GLY A 95 1.53 -9.11 4.75
CA GLY A 95 2.15 -10.43 4.74
C GLY A 95 3.56 -10.44 4.19
N GLU A 96 3.97 -11.54 3.57
CA GLU A 96 5.35 -11.75 3.09
C GLU A 96 5.86 -10.64 2.16
N PHE A 97 4.95 -9.90 1.50
CA PHE A 97 5.37 -8.79 0.65
C PHE A 97 6.07 -7.68 1.45
N SER A 98 5.61 -7.35 2.66
CA SER A 98 6.23 -6.36 3.56
C SER A 98 7.24 -6.98 4.52
N GLU A 99 6.99 -8.20 5.01
CA GLU A 99 7.82 -8.85 6.02
C GLU A 99 9.27 -9.04 5.59
N ARG A 100 9.52 -9.29 4.31
CA ARG A 100 10.89 -9.37 3.81
C ARG A 100 11.67 -8.08 4.00
N PHE A 101 11.04 -6.90 3.82
CA PHE A 101 11.68 -5.61 4.04
C PHE A 101 11.97 -5.38 5.54
N ILE A 102 11.07 -5.87 6.41
CA ILE A 102 11.26 -5.85 7.86
C ILE A 102 12.48 -6.71 8.23
N ARG A 103 12.54 -7.94 7.73
CA ARG A 103 13.65 -8.88 8.01
C ARG A 103 15.00 -8.37 7.51
N GLU A 104 15.02 -7.57 6.46
CA GLU A 104 16.22 -6.95 5.89
C GLU A 104 16.58 -5.62 6.59
N GLY A 105 15.76 -5.16 7.55
CA GLY A 105 16.00 -3.91 8.29
C GLY A 105 15.82 -2.64 7.45
N LEU A 106 14.96 -2.70 6.42
CA LEU A 106 14.77 -1.62 5.46
C LEU A 106 13.61 -0.68 5.82
N LEU A 107 12.85 -1.01 6.87
CA LEU A 107 11.72 -0.21 7.32
C LEU A 107 12.00 0.41 8.69
N LEU A 108 11.46 1.61 8.88
CA LEU A 108 11.49 2.30 10.15
C LEU A 108 10.49 1.64 11.12
N ASP A 109 10.95 1.36 12.34
CA ASP A 109 10.06 0.99 13.45
C ASP A 109 9.24 2.21 13.89
N LEU A 110 7.92 2.12 13.72
CA LEU A 110 6.97 3.17 14.05
C LEU A 110 6.47 3.09 15.50
N THR A 111 6.78 2.03 16.23
CA THR A 111 6.30 1.79 17.59
C THR A 111 6.56 2.97 18.54
N PRO A 112 7.78 3.56 18.60
CA PRO A 112 8.05 4.68 19.50
C PRO A 112 7.22 5.93 19.18
N TYR A 113 6.92 6.15 17.90
CA TYR A 113 6.11 7.31 17.46
C TYR A 113 4.64 7.14 17.82
N MET A 114 4.11 5.91 17.70
CA MET A 114 2.74 5.59 18.10
C MET A 114 2.55 5.62 19.61
N GLU A 115 3.56 5.22 20.38
CA GLU A 115 3.54 5.32 21.83
C GLU A 115 3.60 6.77 22.31
N ALA A 116 4.28 7.63 21.57
CA ALA A 116 4.35 9.06 21.85
C ALA A 116 3.04 9.82 21.53
N ASP A 117 2.19 9.26 20.65
CA ASP A 117 0.88 9.83 20.26
C ASP A 117 -0.23 8.76 20.37
N PRO A 118 -0.76 8.53 21.58
CA PRO A 118 -1.82 7.54 21.81
C PRO A 118 -3.12 7.83 21.06
N ASP A 119 -3.44 9.11 20.80
CA ASP A 119 -4.65 9.51 20.08
C ASP A 119 -4.53 9.12 18.60
N TRP A 120 -3.37 9.33 18.00
CA TRP A 120 -3.09 8.85 16.65
C TRP A 120 -3.19 7.33 16.58
N LYS A 121 -2.54 6.61 17.51
CA LYS A 121 -2.63 5.15 17.58
C LYS A 121 -4.09 4.67 17.68
N ALA A 122 -4.90 5.29 18.54
CA ALA A 122 -6.30 4.94 18.73
C ALA A 122 -7.19 5.28 17.53
N SER A 123 -6.75 6.16 16.63
CA SER A 123 -7.48 6.48 15.39
C SER A 123 -7.38 5.40 14.31
N LEU A 124 -6.45 4.45 14.46
CA LEU A 124 -6.20 3.37 13.52
C LEU A 124 -6.97 2.10 13.94
N MET A 125 -7.44 1.35 12.96
CA MET A 125 -8.15 0.08 13.22
C MET A 125 -7.16 -0.99 13.69
N GLU A 126 -7.33 -1.48 14.90
CA GLU A 126 -6.46 -2.50 15.52
C GLU A 126 -6.31 -3.75 14.66
N THR A 127 -7.42 -4.27 14.12
CA THR A 127 -7.41 -5.47 13.26
C THR A 127 -6.57 -5.29 12.00
N GLN A 128 -6.47 -4.06 11.47
CA GLN A 128 -5.65 -3.77 10.30
C GLN A 128 -4.19 -3.49 10.68
N MET A 129 -3.95 -2.97 11.89
CA MET A 129 -2.61 -2.76 12.42
C MET A 129 -1.86 -4.08 12.62
N ASN A 130 -2.57 -5.16 12.97
CA ASN A 130 -1.98 -6.48 13.18
C ASN A 130 -1.24 -7.00 11.94
N GLU A 131 -1.68 -6.63 10.73
CA GLU A 131 -1.05 -7.00 9.46
C GLU A 131 0.36 -6.38 9.26
N TYR A 132 0.68 -5.34 10.03
CA TYR A 132 1.95 -4.61 9.97
C TYR A 132 2.70 -4.64 11.29
N THR A 133 2.24 -5.46 12.24
CA THR A 133 2.82 -5.63 13.56
C THR A 133 3.49 -7.00 13.64
N THR A 134 4.75 -7.02 13.99
CA THR A 134 5.51 -8.27 14.17
C THR A 134 5.10 -9.01 15.45
N ALA A 135 5.46 -10.27 15.57
CA ALA A 135 5.14 -11.11 16.74
C ALA A 135 5.69 -10.57 18.08
N ASP A 136 6.75 -9.76 18.04
CA ASP A 136 7.33 -9.05 19.19
C ASP A 136 6.72 -7.66 19.43
N GLY A 137 5.66 -7.31 18.68
CA GLY A 137 4.85 -6.11 18.88
C GLY A 137 5.38 -4.85 18.22
N MET A 138 6.38 -4.93 17.35
CA MET A 138 6.91 -3.79 16.62
C MET A 138 6.11 -3.49 15.37
N VAL A 139 5.83 -2.21 15.12
CA VAL A 139 4.97 -1.73 14.02
C VAL A 139 5.81 -1.13 12.90
N TYR A 140 5.64 -1.63 11.68
CA TYR A 140 6.42 -1.20 10.51
C TYR A 140 5.58 -0.58 9.38
N GLY A 141 4.28 -0.44 9.57
CA GLY A 141 3.41 0.15 8.57
C GLY A 141 2.10 0.65 9.15
N ILE A 142 1.42 1.48 8.38
CA ILE A 142 0.13 2.06 8.73
C ILE A 142 -0.87 1.63 7.67
N PRO A 143 -2.04 1.08 8.05
CA PRO A 143 -3.06 0.69 7.10
C PRO A 143 -3.60 1.92 6.37
N PHE A 144 -3.54 1.90 5.05
CA PHE A 144 -4.03 2.97 4.20
C PHE A 144 -5.46 2.71 3.72
N ARG A 145 -5.79 1.44 3.45
CA ARG A 145 -7.07 1.04 2.87
C ARG A 145 -7.48 -0.34 3.36
N LEU A 146 -8.78 -0.48 3.63
CA LEU A 146 -9.43 -1.75 3.91
C LEU A 146 -10.22 -2.19 2.69
N ASP A 147 -10.04 -3.44 2.28
CA ASP A 147 -10.84 -4.11 1.25
C ASP A 147 -11.46 -5.39 1.83
N ALA A 148 -12.68 -5.69 1.45
CA ALA A 148 -13.32 -6.97 1.71
C ALA A 148 -13.35 -7.81 0.42
N LYS A 149 -13.26 -9.15 0.58
CA LYS A 149 -13.43 -10.11 -0.50
C LYS A 149 -14.76 -10.79 -0.32
N GLU A 150 -15.62 -10.65 -1.31
CA GLU A 150 -16.99 -11.15 -1.25
C GLU A 150 -17.38 -11.72 -2.61
N PHE A 151 -18.29 -12.69 -2.63
CA PHE A 151 -18.98 -13.12 -3.83
C PHE A 151 -20.14 -12.17 -4.13
N PHE A 152 -20.14 -11.59 -5.32
CA PHE A 152 -21.25 -10.81 -5.83
C PHE A 152 -22.03 -11.68 -6.82
N TYR A 153 -23.36 -11.65 -6.72
CA TYR A 153 -24.23 -12.34 -7.66
C TYR A 153 -25.17 -11.39 -8.38
N ASN A 154 -25.47 -11.71 -9.62
CA ASN A 154 -26.44 -10.96 -10.42
C ASN A 154 -27.85 -11.38 -10.04
N LYS A 155 -28.61 -10.48 -9.42
CA LYS A 155 -29.96 -10.74 -8.94
C LYS A 155 -30.95 -11.09 -10.06
N ASP A 156 -30.77 -10.52 -11.26
CA ASP A 156 -31.67 -10.79 -12.39
C ASP A 156 -31.47 -12.22 -12.89
N ILE A 157 -30.24 -12.68 -13.01
CA ILE A 157 -29.92 -14.07 -13.36
C ILE A 157 -30.47 -15.04 -12.31
N PHE A 158 -30.27 -14.75 -11.03
CA PHE A 158 -30.81 -15.59 -9.94
C PHE A 158 -32.35 -15.67 -10.00
N ASN A 159 -33.03 -14.54 -10.22
CA ASN A 159 -34.48 -14.50 -10.36
C ASN A 159 -34.97 -15.26 -11.60
N GLU A 160 -34.29 -15.08 -12.75
CA GLU A 160 -34.64 -15.75 -14.03
C GLU A 160 -34.54 -17.26 -13.92
N LEU A 161 -33.46 -17.75 -13.25
CA LEU A 161 -33.20 -19.17 -13.09
C LEU A 161 -33.82 -19.78 -11.82
N GLY A 162 -34.53 -19.00 -11.00
CA GLY A 162 -35.13 -19.46 -9.76
C GLY A 162 -34.10 -19.94 -8.73
N LEU A 163 -32.95 -19.27 -8.66
CA LEU A 163 -31.86 -19.62 -7.76
C LEU A 163 -31.97 -18.85 -6.44
N GLU A 164 -31.54 -19.48 -5.37
CA GLU A 164 -31.37 -18.86 -4.06
C GLU A 164 -29.88 -18.71 -3.74
N VAL A 165 -29.55 -17.78 -2.83
CA VAL A 165 -28.15 -17.58 -2.38
C VAL A 165 -27.71 -18.82 -1.62
N PRO A 166 -26.59 -19.46 -2.02
CA PRO A 166 -26.13 -20.69 -1.39
C PRO A 166 -25.58 -20.42 0.02
N GLU A 167 -25.92 -21.32 0.95
CA GLU A 167 -25.42 -21.28 2.34
C GLU A 167 -24.38 -22.37 2.62
N THR A 168 -24.24 -23.33 1.70
CA THR A 168 -23.28 -24.43 1.84
C THR A 168 -22.47 -24.58 0.54
N TRP A 169 -21.35 -25.30 0.63
CA TRP A 169 -20.51 -25.60 -0.53
C TRP A 169 -21.29 -26.37 -1.60
N ASP A 170 -22.04 -27.40 -1.21
CA ASP A 170 -22.81 -28.20 -2.16
C ASP A 170 -23.88 -27.37 -2.88
N GLN A 171 -24.57 -26.47 -2.17
CA GLN A 171 -25.51 -25.53 -2.76
C GLN A 171 -24.82 -24.54 -3.69
N PHE A 172 -23.59 -24.11 -3.37
CA PHE A 172 -22.80 -23.24 -4.20
C PHE A 172 -22.46 -23.93 -5.52
N ILE A 173 -21.99 -25.16 -5.51
CA ILE A 173 -21.71 -25.96 -6.71
C ILE A 173 -23.01 -26.20 -7.53
N ASP A 174 -24.14 -26.52 -6.88
CA ASP A 174 -25.43 -26.69 -7.56
C ASP A 174 -25.88 -25.42 -8.28
N VAL A 175 -25.68 -24.24 -7.67
CA VAL A 175 -25.94 -22.95 -8.32
C VAL A 175 -25.04 -22.73 -9.54
N LEU A 176 -23.75 -23.00 -9.43
CA LEU A 176 -22.80 -22.88 -10.55
C LEU A 176 -23.19 -23.78 -11.71
N ASP A 177 -23.56 -25.06 -11.43
CA ASP A 177 -23.98 -26.02 -12.45
C ASP A 177 -25.27 -25.59 -13.14
N LYS A 178 -26.24 -25.05 -12.41
CA LYS A 178 -27.49 -24.53 -12.99
C LYS A 178 -27.26 -23.32 -13.89
N ILE A 179 -26.39 -22.40 -13.49
CA ILE A 179 -26.02 -21.26 -14.33
C ILE A 179 -25.32 -21.75 -15.60
N LYS A 180 -24.37 -22.66 -15.48
CA LYS A 180 -23.66 -23.24 -16.62
C LYS A 180 -24.60 -23.99 -17.57
N ALA A 181 -25.57 -24.73 -17.04
CA ALA A 181 -26.58 -25.44 -17.84
C ALA A 181 -27.50 -24.50 -18.62
N SER A 182 -27.68 -23.24 -18.19
CA SER A 182 -28.40 -22.21 -18.93
C SER A 182 -27.60 -21.61 -20.10
N GLY A 183 -26.33 -21.98 -20.27
CA GLY A 183 -25.45 -21.49 -21.32
C GLY A 183 -24.65 -20.25 -20.95
N MET A 184 -24.67 -19.85 -19.69
CA MET A 184 -23.89 -18.73 -19.17
C MET A 184 -22.63 -19.23 -18.45
N ASP A 185 -21.58 -18.39 -18.38
CA ASP A 185 -20.44 -18.62 -17.50
C ASP A 185 -20.88 -18.41 -16.04
N SER A 186 -20.56 -19.37 -15.18
CA SER A 186 -21.00 -19.37 -13.79
C SER A 186 -20.17 -18.44 -12.88
N ILE A 187 -18.87 -18.27 -13.17
CA ILE A 187 -17.96 -17.39 -12.42
C ILE A 187 -17.21 -16.50 -13.43
N ALA A 188 -17.17 -15.20 -13.14
CA ALA A 188 -16.32 -14.25 -13.83
C ALA A 188 -15.08 -13.96 -12.96
N GLU A 189 -13.90 -14.40 -13.40
CA GLU A 189 -12.64 -14.17 -12.71
C GLU A 189 -11.63 -13.45 -13.62
N GLY A 190 -11.09 -12.33 -13.14
CA GLY A 190 -10.03 -11.60 -13.83
C GLY A 190 -8.64 -12.13 -13.47
N ASN A 191 -8.25 -13.29 -13.99
CA ASN A 191 -7.06 -14.03 -13.55
C ASN A 191 -5.83 -13.88 -14.48
N GLN A 192 -5.77 -12.83 -15.31
CA GLN A 192 -4.63 -12.60 -16.21
C GLN A 192 -3.30 -12.53 -15.45
N ASP A 193 -3.28 -11.86 -14.31
CA ASP A 193 -2.09 -11.66 -13.47
C ASP A 193 -1.87 -12.79 -12.45
N LYS A 194 -2.70 -13.84 -12.46
CA LYS A 194 -2.65 -15.06 -11.61
C LYS A 194 -2.85 -14.84 -10.12
N TRP A 195 -2.72 -13.64 -9.60
CA TRP A 195 -2.92 -13.35 -8.16
C TRP A 195 -4.39 -13.47 -7.70
N PRO A 196 -5.44 -13.23 -8.54
CA PRO A 196 -6.81 -13.39 -8.09
C PRO A 196 -7.14 -14.81 -7.62
N SER A 197 -6.60 -15.86 -8.28
CA SER A 197 -6.74 -17.23 -7.82
C SER A 197 -6.24 -17.46 -6.40
N ALA A 198 -5.21 -16.74 -5.97
CA ALA A 198 -4.71 -16.85 -4.61
C ALA A 198 -5.73 -16.41 -3.56
N HIS A 199 -6.69 -15.54 -3.93
CA HIS A 199 -7.77 -15.13 -3.03
C HIS A 199 -8.78 -16.23 -2.79
N TYR A 200 -9.14 -17.01 -3.84
CA TYR A 200 -10.01 -18.16 -3.72
C TYR A 200 -9.34 -19.26 -2.89
N ILE A 201 -8.11 -19.60 -3.24
CA ILE A 201 -7.34 -20.62 -2.53
C ILE A 201 -7.11 -20.20 -1.07
N GLY A 202 -6.80 -18.94 -0.80
CA GLY A 202 -6.64 -18.40 0.55
C GLY A 202 -7.91 -18.55 1.38
N ALA A 203 -9.07 -18.15 0.84
CA ALA A 203 -10.35 -18.29 1.52
C ALA A 203 -10.74 -19.74 1.79
N LEU A 204 -10.42 -20.67 0.87
CA LEU A 204 -10.63 -22.09 1.09
C LEU A 204 -9.67 -22.67 2.15
N ASN A 205 -8.41 -22.23 2.15
CA ASN A 205 -7.46 -22.61 3.20
C ASN A 205 -7.91 -22.13 4.59
N GLU A 206 -8.48 -20.93 4.70
CA GLU A 206 -9.03 -20.40 5.94
C GLU A 206 -10.18 -21.25 6.51
N GLN A 207 -10.91 -21.95 5.65
CA GLN A 207 -12.02 -22.80 6.05
C GLN A 207 -11.60 -24.24 6.36
N LEU A 208 -10.52 -24.72 5.79
CA LEU A 208 -10.13 -26.12 5.81
C LEU A 208 -8.89 -26.40 6.69
N VAL A 209 -8.11 -25.39 6.99
CA VAL A 209 -6.88 -25.49 7.80
C VAL A 209 -6.98 -24.54 8.98
N ASP A 210 -6.66 -24.99 10.18
CA ASP A 210 -6.71 -24.16 11.37
C ASP A 210 -5.69 -23.02 11.37
N ASP A 211 -5.97 -21.98 12.16
CA ASP A 211 -5.20 -20.73 12.19
C ASP A 211 -3.74 -20.96 12.63
N GLU A 212 -3.49 -21.85 13.58
CA GLU A 212 -2.14 -22.12 14.10
C GLU A 212 -1.28 -22.79 13.02
N THR A 213 -1.82 -23.79 12.35
CA THR A 213 -1.18 -24.47 11.21
C THR A 213 -0.91 -23.49 10.09
N ARG A 214 -1.87 -22.63 9.72
CA ARG A 214 -1.67 -21.61 8.67
C ARG A 214 -0.62 -20.60 9.04
N ALA A 215 -0.61 -20.11 10.28
CA ALA A 215 0.41 -19.16 10.77
C ALA A 215 1.83 -19.75 10.70
N LYS A 216 1.99 -21.04 11.03
CA LYS A 216 3.25 -21.77 10.86
C LYS A 216 3.63 -21.90 9.38
N ASP A 217 2.70 -22.32 8.55
CA ASP A 217 2.98 -22.72 7.16
C ASP A 217 3.18 -21.53 6.22
N TYR A 218 2.51 -20.38 6.49
CA TYR A 218 2.73 -19.16 5.71
C TYR A 218 4.03 -18.42 6.09
N ASN A 219 4.70 -18.84 7.14
CA ASN A 219 6.04 -18.35 7.44
C ASN A 219 7.07 -19.12 6.59
N PRO A 220 7.86 -18.44 5.74
CA PRO A 220 8.80 -19.08 4.81
C PRO A 220 9.93 -19.88 5.48
N LYS A 221 10.12 -19.70 6.80
CA LYS A 221 11.12 -20.45 7.57
C LYS A 221 10.59 -21.74 8.17
N THR A 222 9.27 -21.84 8.37
CA THR A 222 8.64 -22.94 9.10
C THR A 222 7.57 -23.67 8.30
N GLY A 223 7.22 -23.16 7.10
CA GLY A 223 6.18 -23.70 6.25
C GLY A 223 6.52 -25.07 5.70
N GLU A 224 5.61 -26.02 5.88
CA GLU A 224 5.69 -27.38 5.37
C GLU A 224 4.51 -27.75 4.46
N PHE A 225 3.36 -27.10 4.67
CA PHE A 225 2.12 -27.29 3.89
C PHE A 225 1.69 -28.76 3.79
N THR A 226 1.81 -29.50 4.90
CA THR A 226 1.52 -30.94 4.96
C THR A 226 0.11 -31.26 5.40
N ASP A 227 -0.64 -30.26 5.89
CA ASP A 227 -2.04 -30.47 6.26
C ASP A 227 -2.89 -30.86 5.05
N PRO A 228 -3.72 -31.91 5.14
CA PRO A 228 -4.55 -32.36 4.02
C PRO A 228 -5.57 -31.31 3.55
N GLY A 229 -5.96 -30.37 4.39
CA GLY A 229 -6.86 -29.25 4.05
C GLY A 229 -6.34 -28.40 2.90
N TYR A 230 -5.03 -28.27 2.73
CA TYR A 230 -4.46 -27.55 1.57
C TYR A 230 -4.72 -28.28 0.25
N ALA A 231 -4.63 -29.61 0.23
CA ALA A 231 -4.97 -30.39 -0.95
C ALA A 231 -6.47 -30.32 -1.25
N GLU A 232 -7.32 -30.43 -0.22
CA GLU A 232 -8.77 -30.28 -0.35
C GLU A 232 -9.17 -28.90 -0.88
N ALA A 233 -8.52 -27.82 -0.42
CA ALA A 233 -8.74 -26.48 -0.92
C ALA A 233 -8.48 -26.36 -2.43
N LEU A 234 -7.38 -26.97 -2.92
CA LEU A 234 -7.06 -26.99 -4.34
C LEU A 234 -8.06 -27.83 -5.15
N GLU A 235 -8.52 -28.97 -4.61
CA GLU A 235 -9.56 -29.81 -5.23
C GLU A 235 -10.89 -29.05 -5.35
N LYS A 236 -11.30 -28.33 -4.31
CA LYS A 236 -12.49 -27.48 -4.33
C LYS A 236 -12.36 -26.30 -5.32
N TYR A 237 -11.18 -25.72 -5.44
CA TYR A 237 -10.93 -24.66 -6.43
C TYR A 237 -11.01 -25.16 -7.88
N GLN A 238 -10.76 -26.44 -8.14
CA GLN A 238 -10.82 -27.06 -9.46
C GLN A 238 -12.25 -27.48 -9.87
N GLN A 239 -13.17 -27.59 -8.96
CA GLN A 239 -14.58 -27.91 -9.25
C GLN A 239 -15.29 -26.79 -9.99
#